data_bf7bd755e4c62eb17e6358cdd433f57e
#
_entry.id   bf7bd755e4c62eb17e6358cdd433f57e
#
_cell.length_a   1.000
_cell.length_b   1.000
_cell.length_c   1.000
_cell.angle_alpha   90.00
_cell.angle_beta   90.00
_cell.angle_gamma   90.00
#
_symmetry.space_group_name_H-M   'P 1'
#
loop_
_entity.id
_entity.type
_entity.pdbx_description
1 polymer ?
#
loop_
_entity_poly.entity_id
_entity_poly.type
_entity_poly.pdbx_seq_one_letter_code
_entity_poly.pdbx_strand_id
1 'polypeptide(L)'
;SYSEMYKSFGYFPISQFFVHLYNGLSLEIIFIVERLSWWMHIMGILFFLNYLYYSKHLHILLAFPNTYFSNLDNPGKSTNLKSVYNEIKLMIDPSYKIPETELKNDIKFGASDIFDLNWFQLLNAYTCTECGRCSSECPATQTGKLLSPRKIMMKTRDRIEDVSKNIDNNKKFVSDGRTLLNDYITKEEIWACTTCNACVESCPIGIDPLSIILDMRRYMVMEESRASNEINAMMNNIENNGAPWPFNKLDRLNWRN
;
A
#
# COMPACT_ATOMS: atom_id res chain seq x y z
N SER A 1 -38.67 -8.39 43.32
CA SER A 1 -39.01 -6.95 43.30
C SER A 1 -37.94 -6.23 42.51
N TYR A 2 -38.32 -5.27 41.65
CA TYR A 2 -37.39 -4.50 40.82
C TYR A 2 -36.31 -3.78 41.64
N SER A 3 -36.56 -3.43 42.88
CA SER A 3 -35.60 -2.75 43.79
C SER A 3 -34.37 -3.58 44.14
N GLU A 4 -34.44 -4.90 44.08
CA GLU A 4 -33.26 -5.77 44.35
C GLU A 4 -32.37 -5.92 43.12
N MET A 5 -32.90 -5.74 41.92
CA MET A 5 -32.17 -5.87 40.67
C MET A 5 -31.27 -4.66 40.39
N TYR A 6 -31.58 -3.49 41.01
CA TYR A 6 -30.84 -2.23 40.80
C TYR A 6 -29.95 -1.85 42.00
N LYS A 7 -29.42 -2.81 42.76
CA LYS A 7 -28.38 -2.49 43.76
C LYS A 7 -27.16 -1.95 43.04
N SER A 8 -26.79 -0.72 43.31
CA SER A 8 -25.60 -0.11 42.74
C SER A 8 -24.35 -0.78 43.30
N PHE A 9 -23.56 -1.40 42.43
CA PHE A 9 -22.27 -1.97 42.71
C PHE A 9 -21.17 -0.94 42.41
N GLY A 10 -21.02 0.08 43.24
CA GLY A 10 -19.91 1.04 43.13
C GLY A 10 -20.33 2.49 42.96
N TYR A 11 -19.32 3.36 42.88
CA TYR A 11 -19.46 4.80 42.72
C TYR A 11 -19.27 5.17 41.24
N PHE A 12 -20.30 5.73 40.61
CA PHE A 12 -20.34 6.11 39.20
C PHE A 12 -20.48 7.63 39.06
N PRO A 13 -19.36 8.40 39.08
CA PRO A 13 -19.41 9.86 39.16
C PRO A 13 -20.12 10.50 37.95
N ILE A 14 -19.92 9.96 36.75
CA ILE A 14 -20.53 10.48 35.49
C ILE A 14 -22.04 10.19 35.48
N SER A 15 -22.44 9.00 35.83
CA SER A 15 -23.86 8.59 35.82
C SER A 15 -24.70 9.43 36.79
N GLN A 16 -24.11 9.91 37.87
CA GLN A 16 -24.82 10.75 38.83
C GLN A 16 -25.35 12.07 38.21
N PHE A 17 -24.66 12.64 37.25
CA PHE A 17 -25.13 13.85 36.59
C PHE A 17 -26.46 13.61 35.81
N PHE A 18 -26.64 12.38 35.34
CA PHE A 18 -27.84 12.03 34.57
C PHE A 18 -29.03 11.56 35.44
N VAL A 19 -28.81 11.25 36.73
CA VAL A 19 -29.89 10.82 37.64
C VAL A 19 -31.00 11.85 37.72
N HIS A 20 -30.66 13.14 37.70
CA HIS A 20 -31.64 14.22 37.72
C HIS A 20 -32.62 14.24 36.58
N LEU A 21 -32.22 13.72 35.38
CA LEU A 21 -33.08 13.63 34.20
C LEU A 21 -34.16 12.56 34.34
N TYR A 22 -33.96 11.60 35.22
CA TYR A 22 -34.89 10.49 35.49
C TYR A 22 -35.72 10.67 36.74
N ASN A 23 -35.50 11.77 37.49
CA ASN A 23 -36.26 12.10 38.68
C ASN A 23 -37.71 12.41 38.29
N GLY A 24 -38.68 11.67 38.85
CA GLY A 24 -40.10 11.84 38.60
C GLY A 24 -40.69 10.87 37.56
N LEU A 25 -39.87 10.02 36.94
CA LEU A 25 -40.34 8.92 36.06
C LEU A 25 -40.77 7.72 36.89
N SER A 26 -41.80 7.00 36.42
CA SER A 26 -42.20 5.73 37.01
C SER A 26 -41.12 4.64 36.79
N LEU A 27 -40.98 3.69 37.70
CA LEU A 27 -40.04 2.57 37.59
C LEU A 27 -40.23 1.77 36.29
N GLU A 28 -41.44 1.65 35.79
CA GLU A 28 -41.76 0.98 34.54
C GLU A 28 -41.14 1.71 33.34
N ILE A 29 -41.24 3.04 33.30
CA ILE A 29 -40.66 3.86 32.25
C ILE A 29 -39.14 3.75 32.29
N ILE A 30 -38.52 3.82 33.48
CA ILE A 30 -37.06 3.68 33.64
C ILE A 30 -36.60 2.32 33.15
N PHE A 31 -37.31 1.23 33.44
CA PHE A 31 -37.01 -0.10 32.93
C PHE A 31 -37.09 -0.18 31.40
N ILE A 32 -38.13 0.39 30.79
CA ILE A 32 -38.27 0.42 29.35
C ILE A 32 -37.11 1.21 28.70
N VAL A 33 -36.79 2.38 29.24
CA VAL A 33 -35.68 3.21 28.73
C VAL A 33 -34.33 2.48 28.84
N GLU A 34 -34.09 1.81 29.98
CA GLU A 34 -32.88 1.00 30.17
C GLU A 34 -32.77 -0.12 29.15
N ARG A 35 -33.85 -0.88 28.93
CA ARG A 35 -33.87 -1.96 27.94
C ARG A 35 -33.71 -1.47 26.51
N LEU A 36 -34.38 -0.38 26.15
CA LEU A 36 -34.22 0.24 24.82
C LEU A 36 -32.80 0.77 24.61
N SER A 37 -32.21 1.41 25.61
CA SER A 37 -30.84 1.94 25.53
C SER A 37 -29.83 0.78 25.38
N TRP A 38 -30.01 -0.31 26.13
CA TRP A 38 -29.18 -1.50 26.04
C TRP A 38 -29.25 -2.13 24.66
N TRP A 39 -30.45 -2.36 24.14
CA TRP A 39 -30.64 -2.92 22.79
C TRP A 39 -30.10 -1.98 21.71
N MET A 40 -30.35 -0.69 21.80
CA MET A 40 -29.83 0.28 20.85
C MET A 40 -28.30 0.30 20.83
N HIS A 41 -27.65 0.18 21.97
CA HIS A 41 -26.20 0.07 22.07
C HIS A 41 -25.66 -1.20 21.40
N ILE A 42 -26.23 -2.34 21.70
CA ILE A 42 -25.84 -3.64 21.07
C ILE A 42 -26.06 -3.61 19.56
N MET A 43 -27.23 -3.17 19.11
CA MET A 43 -27.54 -3.05 17.68
C MET A 43 -26.61 -2.03 16.99
N GLY A 44 -26.27 -0.95 17.66
CA GLY A 44 -25.31 0.04 17.17
C GLY A 44 -23.91 -0.55 16.99
N ILE A 45 -23.44 -1.35 17.94
CA ILE A 45 -22.14 -2.05 17.82
C ILE A 45 -22.18 -3.03 16.64
N LEU A 46 -23.23 -3.85 16.54
CA LEU A 46 -23.35 -4.84 15.46
C LEU A 46 -23.45 -4.15 14.08
N PHE A 47 -24.19 -3.06 13.98
CA PHE A 47 -24.25 -2.24 12.78
C PHE A 47 -22.87 -1.67 12.43
N PHE A 48 -22.17 -1.08 13.41
CA PHE A 48 -20.84 -0.54 13.21
C PHE A 48 -19.84 -1.62 12.75
N LEU A 49 -19.87 -2.82 13.33
CA LEU A 49 -19.01 -3.94 12.92
C LEU A 49 -19.25 -4.32 11.45
N ASN A 50 -20.50 -4.37 11.00
CA ASN A 50 -20.83 -4.64 9.61
C ASN A 50 -20.42 -3.49 8.68
N TYR A 51 -20.61 -2.24 9.12
CA TYR A 51 -20.22 -1.05 8.37
C TYR A 51 -18.70 -0.87 8.29
N LEU A 52 -17.95 -1.39 9.25
CA LEU A 52 -16.49 -1.25 9.35
C LEU A 52 -15.79 -1.70 8.06
N TYR A 53 -16.28 -2.77 7.43
CA TYR A 53 -15.74 -3.28 6.17
C TYR A 53 -15.77 -2.25 5.03
N TYR A 54 -16.81 -1.43 4.96
CA TYR A 54 -16.99 -0.40 3.92
C TYR A 54 -16.41 0.96 4.30
N SER A 55 -15.85 1.07 5.48
CA SER A 55 -15.36 2.34 6.02
C SER A 55 -13.83 2.40 6.05
N LYS A 56 -13.30 3.62 6.17
CA LYS A 56 -11.87 3.85 6.41
C LYS A 56 -11.34 3.13 7.67
N HIS A 57 -12.22 2.78 8.60
CA HIS A 57 -11.84 2.07 9.83
C HIS A 57 -11.39 0.63 9.62
N LEU A 58 -11.58 0.06 8.42
CA LEU A 58 -11.06 -1.28 8.09
C LEU A 58 -9.54 -1.36 8.31
N HIS A 59 -8.81 -0.25 8.14
CA HIS A 59 -7.36 -0.19 8.38
C HIS A 59 -6.97 -0.63 9.81
N ILE A 60 -7.83 -0.42 10.80
CA ILE A 60 -7.55 -0.83 12.20
C ILE A 60 -7.33 -2.34 12.26
N LEU A 61 -8.16 -3.12 11.57
CA LEU A 61 -8.00 -4.57 11.47
C LEU A 61 -6.83 -4.97 10.60
N LEU A 62 -6.67 -4.30 9.45
CA LEU A 62 -5.61 -4.63 8.48
C LEU A 62 -4.22 -4.18 8.92
N ALA A 63 -4.10 -3.22 9.83
CA ALA A 63 -2.82 -2.78 10.39
C ALA A 63 -2.08 -3.92 11.10
N PHE A 64 -2.78 -4.83 11.79
CA PHE A 64 -2.15 -5.97 12.46
C PHE A 64 -1.43 -6.90 11.48
N PRO A 65 -2.09 -7.50 10.46
CA PRO A 65 -1.39 -8.32 9.49
C PRO A 65 -0.37 -7.51 8.69
N ASN A 66 -0.66 -6.26 8.34
CA ASN A 66 0.30 -5.42 7.61
C ASN A 66 1.61 -5.21 8.38
N THR A 67 1.53 -4.92 9.68
CA THR A 67 2.72 -4.75 10.53
C THR A 67 3.42 -6.09 10.76
N TYR A 68 2.68 -7.18 10.93
CA TYR A 68 3.25 -8.51 11.14
C TYR A 68 4.08 -8.99 9.94
N PHE A 69 3.61 -8.74 8.72
CA PHE A 69 4.30 -9.11 7.48
C PHE A 69 5.18 -8.00 6.91
N SER A 70 5.38 -6.91 7.65
CA SER A 70 6.23 -5.81 7.19
C SER A 70 7.66 -6.28 6.91
N ASN A 71 8.29 -5.65 5.92
CA ASN A 71 9.68 -5.93 5.60
C ASN A 71 10.59 -5.41 6.73
N LEU A 72 11.40 -6.31 7.30
CA LEU A 72 12.36 -6.00 8.36
C LEU A 72 13.79 -5.78 7.82
N ASP A 73 13.99 -5.85 6.52
CA ASP A 73 15.27 -5.52 5.89
C ASP A 73 15.60 -4.03 6.08
N ASN A 74 16.89 -3.72 5.97
CA ASN A 74 17.34 -2.33 6.09
C ASN A 74 16.62 -1.41 5.09
N PRO A 75 16.18 -0.21 5.50
CA PRO A 75 15.64 0.80 4.61
C PRO A 75 16.62 1.06 3.44
N GLY A 76 16.09 1.12 2.22
CA GLY A 76 16.91 1.31 1.02
C GLY A 76 17.38 0.02 0.34
N LYS A 77 17.21 -1.14 0.94
CA LYS A 77 17.42 -2.42 0.25
C LYS A 77 16.26 -2.67 -0.71
N SER A 78 16.50 -2.46 -2.00
CA SER A 78 15.49 -2.79 -3.03
C SER A 78 15.34 -4.30 -3.20
N THR A 79 14.12 -4.73 -3.47
CA THR A 79 13.84 -6.14 -3.80
C THR A 79 14.44 -6.49 -5.15
N ASN A 80 15.15 -7.62 -5.22
CA ASN A 80 15.64 -8.16 -6.49
C ASN A 80 14.53 -8.94 -7.20
N LEU A 81 14.46 -8.80 -8.53
CA LEU A 81 13.68 -9.71 -9.35
C LEU A 81 14.37 -11.07 -9.38
N LYS A 82 13.70 -12.09 -8.88
CA LYS A 82 14.27 -13.46 -8.81
C LYS A 82 14.65 -14.00 -10.18
N SER A 83 13.85 -13.71 -11.21
CA SER A 83 14.12 -14.09 -12.59
C SER A 83 15.45 -13.50 -13.08
N VAL A 84 15.64 -12.19 -12.91
CA VAL A 84 16.90 -11.52 -13.30
C VAL A 84 18.09 -12.06 -12.48
N TYR A 85 17.90 -12.28 -11.20
CA TYR A 85 18.94 -12.84 -10.35
C TYR A 85 19.38 -14.24 -10.80
N ASN A 86 18.43 -15.11 -11.18
CA ASN A 86 18.70 -16.44 -11.67
C ASN A 86 19.44 -16.42 -13.01
N GLU A 87 19.06 -15.54 -13.94
CA GLU A 87 19.75 -15.35 -15.21
C GLU A 87 21.19 -14.88 -15.02
N ILE A 88 21.40 -13.88 -14.15
CA ILE A 88 22.76 -13.41 -13.84
C ILE A 88 23.59 -14.51 -13.19
N LYS A 89 23.00 -15.31 -12.29
CA LYS A 89 23.71 -16.45 -11.69
C LYS A 89 24.11 -17.48 -12.72
N LEU A 90 23.25 -17.82 -13.68
CA LEU A 90 23.58 -18.72 -14.78
C LEU A 90 24.74 -18.20 -15.63
N MET A 91 24.80 -16.88 -15.87
CA MET A 91 25.89 -16.24 -16.62
C MET A 91 27.22 -16.33 -15.87
N ILE A 92 27.21 -16.22 -14.54
CA ILE A 92 28.41 -16.24 -13.71
C ILE A 92 28.86 -17.69 -13.38
N ASP A 93 27.88 -18.55 -13.10
CA ASP A 93 28.13 -19.96 -12.73
C ASP A 93 27.25 -20.87 -13.59
N PRO A 94 27.82 -21.45 -14.68
CA PRO A 94 27.11 -22.38 -15.55
C PRO A 94 26.62 -23.66 -14.85
N SER A 95 27.14 -23.97 -13.66
CA SER A 95 26.70 -25.14 -12.86
C SER A 95 25.43 -24.86 -12.04
N TYR A 96 25.01 -23.61 -11.94
CA TYR A 96 23.80 -23.22 -11.20
C TYR A 96 22.55 -23.77 -11.87
N LYS A 97 21.69 -24.42 -11.09
CA LYS A 97 20.40 -24.94 -11.56
C LYS A 97 19.28 -24.07 -11.00
N ILE A 98 18.46 -23.52 -11.88
CA ILE A 98 17.24 -22.79 -11.46
C ILE A 98 16.27 -23.80 -10.81
N PRO A 99 15.70 -23.49 -9.63
CA PRO A 99 14.69 -24.35 -9.00
C PRO A 99 13.47 -24.55 -9.93
N GLU A 100 13.01 -25.80 -10.06
CA GLU A 100 11.88 -26.15 -10.96
C GLU A 100 10.59 -25.37 -10.68
N THR A 101 10.41 -24.90 -9.44
CA THR A 101 9.28 -24.05 -9.02
C THR A 101 9.29 -22.68 -9.67
N GLU A 102 10.44 -22.20 -10.14
CA GLU A 102 10.62 -20.88 -10.75
C GLU A 102 10.62 -20.93 -12.29
N LEU A 103 10.77 -22.11 -12.88
CA LEU A 103 10.79 -22.32 -14.34
C LEU A 103 9.40 -22.21 -15.01
N LYS A 104 8.31 -22.25 -14.25
CA LYS A 104 6.93 -22.36 -14.78
C LYS A 104 6.18 -21.04 -14.87
N ASN A 105 6.73 -19.94 -14.44
CA ASN A 105 6.05 -18.65 -14.48
C ASN A 105 6.46 -17.90 -15.75
N ASP A 106 5.51 -17.39 -16.51
CA ASP A 106 5.75 -16.39 -17.54
C ASP A 106 6.55 -15.25 -16.90
N ILE A 107 7.77 -15.07 -17.38
CA ILE A 107 8.73 -14.14 -16.82
C ILE A 107 8.32 -12.73 -17.26
N LYS A 108 7.43 -12.10 -16.51
CA LYS A 108 7.10 -10.69 -16.66
C LYS A 108 7.97 -9.86 -15.72
N PHE A 109 8.64 -8.85 -16.25
CA PHE A 109 9.52 -8.00 -15.47
C PHE A 109 8.76 -6.79 -14.91
N GLY A 110 8.54 -6.77 -13.60
CA GLY A 110 7.85 -5.67 -12.94
C GLY A 110 6.32 -5.78 -13.03
N ALA A 111 5.63 -4.65 -12.82
CA ALA A 111 4.17 -4.61 -12.72
C ALA A 111 3.54 -3.52 -13.59
N SER A 112 2.54 -3.89 -14.38
CA SER A 112 1.68 -2.97 -15.14
C SER A 112 0.29 -2.83 -14.53
N ASP A 113 -0.22 -3.87 -13.90
CA ASP A 113 -1.53 -3.88 -13.24
C ASP A 113 -1.46 -4.63 -11.92
N ILE A 114 -2.55 -4.63 -11.17
CA ILE A 114 -2.65 -5.22 -9.83
C ILE A 114 -2.36 -6.73 -9.80
N PHE A 115 -2.57 -7.44 -10.91
CA PHE A 115 -2.28 -8.87 -11.01
C PHE A 115 -0.78 -9.19 -10.98
N ASP A 116 0.06 -8.21 -11.29
CA ASP A 116 1.51 -8.34 -11.29
C ASP A 116 2.11 -7.98 -9.91
N LEU A 117 1.31 -7.33 -9.05
CA LEU A 117 1.71 -6.95 -7.70
C LEU A 117 1.64 -8.15 -6.75
N ASN A 118 2.53 -8.18 -5.77
CA ASN A 118 2.45 -9.19 -4.73
C ASN A 118 1.32 -8.90 -3.74
N TRP A 119 0.84 -9.94 -3.05
CA TRP A 119 -0.26 -9.85 -2.10
C TRP A 119 -0.02 -8.82 -0.98
N PHE A 120 1.24 -8.60 -0.58
CA PHE A 120 1.58 -7.66 0.47
C PHE A 120 1.47 -6.19 -0.02
N GLN A 121 1.84 -5.90 -1.28
CA GLN A 121 1.62 -4.60 -1.91
C GLN A 121 0.11 -4.29 -1.99
N LEU A 122 -0.71 -5.29 -2.31
CA LEU A 122 -2.18 -5.15 -2.33
C LEU A 122 -2.73 -4.91 -0.91
N LEU A 123 -2.23 -5.65 0.09
CA LEU A 123 -2.58 -5.42 1.50
C LEU A 123 -2.20 -4.01 1.96
N ASN A 124 -1.01 -3.52 1.60
CA ASN A 124 -0.56 -2.16 1.88
C ASN A 124 -1.55 -1.11 1.33
N ALA A 125 -2.05 -1.29 0.10
CA ALA A 125 -3.00 -0.38 -0.52
C ALA A 125 -4.32 -0.30 0.26
N TYR A 126 -4.84 -1.45 0.71
CA TYR A 126 -6.06 -1.50 1.53
C TYR A 126 -5.87 -1.00 2.95
N THR A 127 -4.68 -1.20 3.53
CA THR A 127 -4.38 -0.76 4.89
C THR A 127 -4.18 0.75 4.97
N CYS A 128 -3.91 1.45 3.87
CA CYS A 128 -3.63 2.88 3.85
C CYS A 128 -4.85 3.70 4.29
N THR A 129 -4.67 4.52 5.36
CA THR A 129 -5.71 5.43 5.89
C THR A 129 -5.72 6.80 5.20
N GLU A 130 -4.85 7.02 4.24
CA GLU A 130 -4.71 8.30 3.53
C GLU A 130 -4.30 9.48 4.44
N CYS A 131 -3.61 9.22 5.54
CA CYS A 131 -3.24 10.24 6.53
C CYS A 131 -2.31 11.35 5.98
N GLY A 132 -1.64 11.13 4.86
CA GLY A 132 -0.83 12.12 4.15
C GLY A 132 0.62 12.26 4.60
N ARG A 133 1.07 11.62 5.69
CA ARG A 133 2.45 11.73 6.20
C ARG A 133 3.50 11.42 5.13
N CYS A 134 3.32 10.36 4.36
CA CYS A 134 4.21 9.97 3.28
C CYS A 134 4.33 11.04 2.18
N SER A 135 3.26 11.81 1.94
CA SER A 135 3.28 12.88 0.94
C SER A 135 3.90 14.16 1.48
N SER A 136 3.74 14.47 2.79
CA SER A 136 4.40 15.63 3.41
C SER A 136 5.92 15.48 3.45
N GLU A 137 6.42 14.25 3.62
CA GLU A 137 7.86 13.95 3.66
C GLU A 137 8.46 13.68 2.26
N CYS A 138 7.64 13.64 1.21
CA CYS A 138 8.10 13.32 -0.13
C CYS A 138 8.75 14.55 -0.81
N PRO A 139 10.05 14.48 -1.19
CA PRO A 139 10.73 15.61 -1.87
C PRO A 139 10.06 16.00 -3.19
N ALA A 140 9.54 15.03 -3.94
CA ALA A 140 8.82 15.29 -5.18
C ALA A 140 7.52 16.07 -4.94
N THR A 141 6.76 15.71 -3.90
CA THR A 141 5.54 16.44 -3.52
C THR A 141 5.88 17.85 -3.03
N GLN A 142 6.91 18.01 -2.20
CA GLN A 142 7.34 19.30 -1.65
C GLN A 142 7.83 20.27 -2.74
N THR A 143 8.42 19.74 -3.82
CA THR A 143 8.89 20.55 -4.97
C THR A 143 7.82 20.77 -6.04
N GLY A 144 6.56 20.41 -5.76
CA GLY A 144 5.43 20.64 -6.67
C GLY A 144 5.32 19.70 -7.86
N LYS A 145 6.05 18.56 -7.86
CA LYS A 145 5.91 17.51 -8.87
C LYS A 145 4.62 16.71 -8.65
N LEU A 146 4.13 16.07 -9.70
CA LEU A 146 2.86 15.35 -9.69
C LEU A 146 2.81 14.15 -8.73
N LEU A 147 3.96 13.60 -8.35
CA LEU A 147 4.03 12.43 -7.47
C LEU A 147 3.51 12.74 -6.06
N SER A 148 2.58 11.92 -5.59
CA SER A 148 2.17 11.83 -4.20
C SER A 148 2.14 10.35 -3.79
N PRO A 149 3.00 9.88 -2.88
CA PRO A 149 3.03 8.49 -2.43
C PRO A 149 1.67 8.01 -1.89
N ARG A 150 0.92 8.89 -1.20
CA ARG A 150 -0.44 8.61 -0.77
C ARG A 150 -1.36 8.27 -1.95
N LYS A 151 -1.28 9.07 -3.04
CA LYS A 151 -2.11 8.84 -4.24
C LYS A 151 -1.75 7.54 -4.94
N ILE A 152 -0.49 7.11 -4.92
CA ILE A 152 -0.10 5.80 -5.46
C ILE A 152 -0.89 4.69 -4.77
N MET A 153 -0.92 4.68 -3.42
CA MET A 153 -1.68 3.69 -2.66
C MET A 153 -3.19 3.75 -2.91
N MET A 154 -3.75 4.97 -2.96
CA MET A 154 -5.17 5.18 -3.25
C MET A 154 -5.55 4.66 -4.63
N LYS A 155 -4.81 5.02 -5.66
CA LYS A 155 -5.03 4.60 -7.05
C LYS A 155 -4.88 3.07 -7.21
N THR A 156 -3.95 2.47 -6.50
CA THR A 156 -3.81 1.00 -6.44
C THR A 156 -5.06 0.36 -5.82
N ARG A 157 -5.55 0.88 -4.71
CA ARG A 157 -6.81 0.42 -4.08
C ARG A 157 -8.00 0.60 -5.01
N ASP A 158 -8.14 1.77 -5.63
CA ASP A 158 -9.24 2.05 -6.56
C ASP A 158 -9.26 1.04 -7.73
N ARG A 159 -8.07 0.70 -8.27
CA ARG A 159 -7.96 -0.33 -9.31
C ARG A 159 -8.34 -1.72 -8.79
N ILE A 160 -7.94 -2.08 -7.56
CA ILE A 160 -8.35 -3.35 -6.94
C ILE A 160 -9.87 -3.42 -6.80
N GLU A 161 -10.51 -2.33 -6.36
CA GLU A 161 -11.96 -2.26 -6.21
C GLU A 161 -12.69 -2.37 -7.55
N ASP A 162 -12.20 -1.72 -8.61
CA ASP A 162 -12.80 -1.81 -9.95
C ASP A 162 -12.68 -3.23 -10.50
N VAL A 163 -11.54 -3.88 -10.33
CA VAL A 163 -11.35 -5.28 -10.72
C VAL A 163 -12.22 -6.22 -9.88
N SER A 164 -12.34 -5.99 -8.58
CA SER A 164 -13.21 -6.77 -7.70
C SER A 164 -14.67 -6.70 -8.17
N LYS A 165 -15.18 -5.50 -8.44
CA LYS A 165 -16.54 -5.32 -8.99
C LYS A 165 -16.73 -6.04 -10.33
N ASN A 166 -15.71 -6.02 -11.18
CA ASN A 166 -15.74 -6.74 -12.46
C ASN A 166 -15.84 -8.25 -12.24
N ILE A 167 -15.06 -8.81 -11.31
CA ILE A 167 -15.10 -10.23 -10.96
C ILE A 167 -16.44 -10.61 -10.34
N ASP A 168 -16.98 -9.80 -9.44
CA ASP A 168 -18.28 -10.06 -8.78
C ASP A 168 -19.42 -10.13 -9.81
N ASN A 169 -19.42 -9.21 -10.78
CA ASN A 169 -20.43 -9.14 -11.83
C ASN A 169 -20.33 -10.31 -12.83
N ASN A 170 -19.12 -10.68 -13.23
CA ASN A 170 -18.88 -11.64 -14.32
C ASN A 170 -18.45 -13.03 -13.83
N LYS A 171 -18.31 -13.23 -12.48
CA LYS A 171 -17.78 -14.45 -11.85
C LYS A 171 -16.33 -14.79 -12.18
N LYS A 172 -15.71 -14.02 -13.06
CA LYS A 172 -14.29 -14.07 -13.44
C LYS A 172 -13.87 -12.71 -13.95
N PHE A 173 -12.59 -12.42 -13.93
CA PHE A 173 -12.08 -11.20 -14.53
C PHE A 173 -12.32 -11.20 -16.04
N VAL A 174 -12.96 -10.15 -16.52
CA VAL A 174 -13.10 -9.83 -17.96
C VAL A 174 -12.29 -8.57 -18.20
N SER A 175 -11.38 -8.61 -19.18
CA SER A 175 -10.53 -7.46 -19.49
C SER A 175 -11.37 -6.21 -19.75
N ASP A 176 -11.11 -5.16 -19.01
CA ASP A 176 -11.75 -3.84 -19.14
C ASP A 176 -10.91 -2.85 -19.95
N GLY A 177 -9.77 -3.33 -20.49
CA GLY A 177 -8.83 -2.52 -21.28
C GLY A 177 -8.07 -1.46 -20.48
N ARG A 178 -8.21 -1.44 -19.14
CA ARG A 178 -7.51 -0.51 -18.26
C ARG A 178 -6.43 -1.21 -17.47
N THR A 179 -5.35 -0.49 -17.18
CA THR A 179 -4.24 -0.96 -16.36
C THR A 179 -3.93 0.05 -15.26
N LEU A 180 -3.30 -0.39 -14.17
CA LEU A 180 -2.90 0.50 -13.09
C LEU A 180 -1.89 1.55 -13.61
N LEU A 181 -0.92 1.11 -14.40
CA LEU A 181 0.02 1.99 -15.09
C LEU A 181 -0.67 2.62 -16.33
N ASN A 182 -0.56 3.90 -16.52
CA ASN A 182 -1.13 4.79 -17.51
C ASN A 182 -2.56 5.25 -17.21
N ASP A 183 -3.51 4.37 -16.84
CA ASP A 183 -4.90 4.78 -16.63
C ASP A 183 -5.14 5.38 -15.24
N TYR A 184 -4.48 4.85 -14.22
CA TYR A 184 -4.57 5.36 -12.84
C TYR A 184 -3.31 6.13 -12.45
N ILE A 185 -2.13 5.58 -12.68
CA ILE A 185 -0.84 6.17 -12.30
C ILE A 185 -0.09 6.54 -13.58
N THR A 186 0.27 7.82 -13.71
CA THR A 186 0.97 8.32 -14.89
C THR A 186 2.47 8.03 -14.84
N LYS A 187 3.09 7.97 -16.02
CA LYS A 187 4.55 7.79 -16.15
C LYS A 187 5.33 8.92 -15.46
N GLU A 188 4.82 10.15 -15.55
CA GLU A 188 5.44 11.30 -14.89
C GLU A 188 5.44 11.16 -13.36
N GLU A 189 4.34 10.68 -12.76
CA GLU A 189 4.29 10.38 -11.34
C GLU A 189 5.36 9.36 -10.94
N ILE A 190 5.50 8.29 -11.72
CA ILE A 190 6.48 7.22 -11.45
C ILE A 190 7.91 7.73 -11.56
N TRP A 191 8.24 8.51 -12.61
CA TRP A 191 9.60 9.01 -12.82
C TRP A 191 9.96 10.20 -11.91
N ALA A 192 8.99 10.89 -11.33
CA ALA A 192 9.24 11.93 -10.34
C ALA A 192 9.79 11.41 -9.00
N CYS A 193 9.70 10.10 -8.74
CA CYS A 193 10.21 9.50 -7.50
C CYS A 193 11.76 9.50 -7.47
N THR A 194 12.34 9.98 -6.37
CA THR A 194 13.80 9.97 -6.14
C THR A 194 14.30 8.72 -5.40
N THR A 195 13.44 7.76 -5.12
CA THR A 195 13.74 6.50 -4.39
C THR A 195 14.38 6.70 -3.01
N CYS A 196 14.05 7.80 -2.33
CA CYS A 196 14.68 8.19 -1.06
C CYS A 196 14.14 7.44 0.19
N ASN A 197 13.11 6.61 0.08
CA ASN A 197 12.42 5.88 1.17
C ASN A 197 11.72 6.76 2.23
N ALA A 198 11.75 8.08 2.15
CA ALA A 198 11.13 8.96 3.14
C ALA A 198 9.62 8.64 3.36
N CYS A 199 8.92 8.22 2.31
CA CYS A 199 7.51 7.86 2.39
C CYS A 199 7.27 6.55 3.18
N VAL A 200 8.19 5.60 3.09
CA VAL A 200 8.12 4.32 3.85
C VAL A 200 8.44 4.57 5.31
N GLU A 201 9.51 5.33 5.59
CA GLU A 201 9.95 5.65 6.95
C GLU A 201 8.92 6.47 7.72
N SER A 202 8.24 7.40 7.05
CA SER A 202 7.20 8.23 7.67
C SER A 202 5.90 7.48 8.00
N CYS A 203 5.73 6.26 7.48
CA CYS A 203 4.52 5.48 7.70
C CYS A 203 4.59 4.66 9.00
N PRO A 204 3.70 4.91 9.99
CA PRO A 204 3.75 4.24 11.29
C PRO A 204 3.44 2.74 11.23
N ILE A 205 2.88 2.25 10.14
CA ILE A 205 2.51 0.85 9.92
C ILE A 205 3.30 0.21 8.76
N GLY A 206 4.36 0.87 8.26
CA GLY A 206 5.28 0.31 7.29
C GLY A 206 4.71 0.08 5.88
N ILE A 207 3.75 0.91 5.44
CA ILE A 207 3.25 0.87 4.05
C ILE A 207 4.36 1.32 3.10
N ASP A 208 4.59 0.55 2.04
CA ASP A 208 5.66 0.77 1.06
C ASP A 208 5.12 1.14 -0.33
N PRO A 209 4.89 2.43 -0.63
CA PRO A 209 4.56 2.89 -1.97
C PRO A 209 5.72 2.76 -2.95
N LEU A 210 6.96 2.74 -2.45
CA LEU A 210 8.15 2.72 -3.29
C LEU A 210 8.29 1.38 -4.00
N SER A 211 7.94 0.27 -3.37
CA SER A 211 7.99 -1.05 -4.00
C SER A 211 7.13 -1.12 -5.26
N ILE A 212 5.92 -0.55 -5.23
CA ILE A 212 5.02 -0.46 -6.39
C ILE A 212 5.63 0.42 -7.49
N ILE A 213 6.19 1.58 -7.11
CA ILE A 213 6.85 2.49 -8.06
C ILE A 213 8.03 1.80 -8.75
N LEU A 214 8.85 1.06 -8.01
CA LEU A 214 10.00 0.34 -8.58
C LEU A 214 9.56 -0.77 -9.53
N ASP A 215 8.52 -1.53 -9.19
CA ASP A 215 8.02 -2.59 -10.05
C ASP A 215 7.41 -2.01 -11.35
N MET A 216 6.71 -0.86 -11.26
CA MET A 216 6.24 -0.16 -12.47
C MET A 216 7.39 0.37 -13.33
N ARG A 217 8.47 0.89 -12.74
CA ARG A 217 9.66 1.30 -13.50
C ARG A 217 10.33 0.12 -14.20
N ARG A 218 10.45 -1.02 -13.51
CA ARG A 218 10.98 -2.25 -14.09
C ARG A 218 10.17 -2.66 -15.32
N TYR A 219 8.84 -2.64 -15.22
CA TYR A 219 7.96 -2.94 -16.33
C TYR A 219 8.17 -1.97 -17.52
N MET A 220 8.18 -0.67 -17.26
CA MET A 220 8.39 0.33 -18.32
C MET A 220 9.73 0.16 -19.05
N VAL A 221 10.80 -0.15 -18.32
CA VAL A 221 12.14 -0.26 -18.89
C VAL A 221 12.35 -1.60 -19.56
N MET A 222 11.97 -2.71 -18.90
CA MET A 222 12.33 -4.06 -19.34
C MET A 222 11.30 -4.67 -20.29
N GLU A 223 10.02 -4.34 -20.15
CA GLU A 223 8.96 -4.85 -21.01
C GLU A 223 8.59 -3.87 -22.15
N GLU A 224 8.39 -2.60 -21.79
CA GLU A 224 7.99 -1.61 -22.78
C GLU A 224 9.17 -0.93 -23.49
N SER A 225 10.41 -1.07 -23.00
CA SER A 225 11.60 -0.34 -23.45
C SER A 225 11.39 1.19 -23.50
N ARG A 226 10.59 1.71 -22.58
CA ARG A 226 10.18 3.11 -22.52
C ARG A 226 10.79 3.81 -21.31
N ALA A 227 12.05 4.17 -21.42
CA ALA A 227 12.67 5.15 -20.52
C ALA A 227 12.77 6.52 -21.23
N SER A 228 13.02 7.59 -20.46
CA SER A 228 13.33 8.89 -21.06
C SER A 228 14.62 8.81 -21.89
N ASN A 229 14.77 9.69 -22.86
CA ASN A 229 15.95 9.69 -23.74
C ASN A 229 17.25 9.82 -22.94
N GLU A 230 17.23 10.62 -21.86
CA GLU A 230 18.38 10.84 -20.98
C GLU A 230 18.76 9.55 -20.22
N ILE A 231 17.76 8.81 -19.73
CA ILE A 231 18.00 7.53 -19.06
C ILE A 231 18.49 6.48 -20.04
N ASN A 232 17.94 6.41 -21.25
CA ASN A 232 18.42 5.51 -22.29
C ASN A 232 19.85 5.82 -22.69
N ALA A 233 20.21 7.10 -22.85
CA ALA A 233 21.57 7.53 -23.13
C ALA A 233 22.52 7.13 -22.00
N MET A 234 22.09 7.34 -20.74
CA MET A 234 22.86 6.92 -19.56
C MET A 234 23.07 5.40 -19.52
N MET A 235 22.02 4.59 -19.77
CA MET A 235 22.14 3.15 -19.78
C MET A 235 23.09 2.65 -20.86
N ASN A 236 22.98 3.18 -22.08
CA ASN A 236 23.90 2.87 -23.18
C ASN A 236 25.34 3.22 -22.85
N ASN A 237 25.55 4.37 -22.21
CA ASN A 237 26.89 4.78 -21.79
C ASN A 237 27.46 3.85 -20.70
N ILE A 238 26.62 3.44 -19.73
CA ILE A 238 27.05 2.49 -18.70
C ILE A 238 27.43 1.15 -19.31
N GLU A 239 26.64 0.65 -20.27
CA GLU A 239 26.90 -0.60 -20.98
C GLU A 239 28.22 -0.56 -21.77
N ASN A 240 28.42 0.50 -22.57
CA ASN A 240 29.55 0.60 -23.47
C ASN A 240 30.82 1.13 -22.78
N ASN A 241 30.70 2.07 -21.86
CA ASN A 241 31.83 2.77 -21.26
C ASN A 241 32.03 2.45 -19.77
N GLY A 242 31.08 1.75 -19.13
CA GLY A 242 31.04 1.52 -17.68
C GLY A 242 30.90 2.80 -16.83
N ALA A 243 30.36 3.88 -17.44
CA ALA A 243 30.08 5.16 -16.81
C ALA A 243 28.84 5.83 -17.46
N PRO A 244 28.08 6.67 -16.75
CA PRO A 244 26.85 7.27 -17.25
C PRO A 244 27.05 8.35 -18.35
N TRP A 245 28.27 8.72 -18.68
CA TRP A 245 28.65 9.73 -19.68
C TRP A 245 29.41 9.14 -20.86
N PRO A 246 29.40 9.82 -22.02
CA PRO A 246 29.95 9.29 -23.28
C PRO A 246 31.48 9.44 -23.41
N PHE A 247 32.21 9.34 -22.30
CA PHE A 247 33.67 9.45 -22.31
C PHE A 247 34.35 8.08 -22.09
N ASN A 248 35.51 7.89 -22.73
CA ASN A 248 36.26 6.65 -22.58
C ASN A 248 36.76 6.50 -21.14
N LYS A 249 36.91 5.26 -20.70
CA LYS A 249 37.48 4.92 -19.36
C LYS A 249 38.87 5.49 -19.13
N LEU A 250 39.66 5.64 -20.21
CA LEU A 250 41.01 6.21 -20.15
C LEU A 250 40.99 7.70 -19.81
N ASP A 251 39.92 8.44 -20.20
CA ASP A 251 39.77 9.85 -19.95
C ASP A 251 39.33 10.19 -18.51
N ARG A 252 39.00 9.16 -17.71
CA ARG A 252 38.49 9.33 -16.35
C ARG A 252 39.42 10.10 -15.41
N LEU A 253 40.71 10.04 -15.66
CA LEU A 253 41.75 10.73 -14.83
C LEU A 253 42.27 12.02 -15.43
N ASN A 254 41.79 12.48 -16.60
CA ASN A 254 42.27 13.69 -17.27
C ASN A 254 42.07 14.98 -16.44
N TRP A 255 41.09 14.98 -15.51
CA TRP A 255 40.91 16.09 -14.57
C TRP A 255 42.03 16.22 -13.53
N ARG A 256 42.87 15.21 -13.37
CA ARG A 256 43.96 15.15 -12.38
C ARG A 256 45.23 15.74 -12.90
N ASN A 257 45.43 15.83 -14.22
CA ASN A 257 46.61 16.40 -14.89
C ASN A 257 46.37 17.90 -15.19
#